data_386bdc2d14a0ba76b36657e4adac12bc
#
_entry.id   386bdc2d14a0ba76b36657e4adac12bc
#
_cell.length_a   1.000
_cell.length_b   1.000
_cell.length_c   1.000
_cell.angle_alpha   90.00
_cell.angle_beta   90.00
_cell.angle_gamma   90.00
#
_symmetry.space_group_name_H-M   'P 1'
#
loop_
_entity.id
_entity.type
_entity.pdbx_description
1 polymer ?
#
loop_
_entity_poly.entity_id
_entity_poly.type
_entity_poly.pdbx_seq_one_letter_code
_entity_poly.pdbx_strand_id
1 'polypeptide(L)'
;AWSQNSDNRVLRSSLTVGTTAWPWRTINEHSNRCSSTLIGPRHAVTAAHCLYDRPSNTWSTGFFVTPGRAGNNWSYGRSQIPSGSFTWYFTPAEWRQATPAGGPAQYDFGILVLPDRLGDQTGWMGYATLTNAGITNGLVFNRGFPWCNATDRNGVARIDDVGDDPFSGLVCNDRHLYGDASSCSSGNFQAADGDGWARLFDHSCDASAGHSGSAMYAYLNGQPAVIGIHTTSLCGKTATDIPCTATSAQPLRATRVTPEYRAWISYFRNWKP
;
A
#
# COMPACT_ATOMS: atom_id res chain seq x y z
N ALA A 1 -3.54 -7.35 -22.92
CA ALA A 1 -2.73 -6.13 -22.95
C ALA A 1 -3.36 -5.16 -21.93
N TRP A 2 -2.60 -4.73 -20.97
CA TRP A 2 -3.02 -3.82 -19.91
C TRP A 2 -2.66 -2.43 -20.39
N SER A 3 -3.66 -1.60 -20.66
CA SER A 3 -3.42 -0.21 -21.08
C SER A 3 -3.52 0.67 -19.85
N GLN A 4 -2.41 1.19 -19.38
CA GLN A 4 -2.37 2.27 -18.40
C GLN A 4 -2.23 3.60 -19.17
N ASN A 5 -3.22 3.94 -19.97
CA ASN A 5 -3.14 5.11 -20.86
C ASN A 5 -3.71 6.40 -20.24
N SER A 6 -4.20 6.35 -19.00
CA SER A 6 -4.64 7.55 -18.26
C SER A 6 -4.76 7.24 -16.77
N ASP A 7 -4.23 8.11 -15.94
CA ASP A 7 -4.48 8.08 -14.50
C ASP A 7 -5.96 8.31 -14.24
N ASN A 8 -6.64 7.29 -13.74
CA ASN A 8 -8.06 7.34 -13.43
C ASN A 8 -8.34 7.49 -11.93
N ARG A 9 -7.31 7.77 -11.15
CA ARG A 9 -7.47 8.01 -9.72
C ARG A 9 -8.38 9.19 -9.46
N VAL A 10 -9.15 9.10 -8.40
CA VAL A 10 -10.00 10.17 -7.91
C VAL A 10 -9.70 10.41 -6.44
N LEU A 11 -9.89 11.66 -6.02
CA LEU A 11 -9.80 12.04 -4.62
C LEU A 11 -10.91 11.33 -3.84
N ARG A 12 -10.53 10.54 -2.84
CA ARG A 12 -11.46 9.78 -1.98
C ARG A 12 -11.67 10.41 -0.61
N SER A 13 -10.78 11.30 -0.21
CA SER A 13 -10.90 12.10 1.00
C SER A 13 -11.34 13.52 0.64
N SER A 14 -12.64 13.75 0.42
CA SER A 14 -13.14 15.12 0.38
C SER A 14 -13.26 15.66 1.79
N LEU A 15 -13.15 16.98 1.93
CA LEU A 15 -13.23 17.68 3.22
C LEU A 15 -14.51 17.39 4.02
N THR A 16 -15.51 16.75 3.42
CA THR A 16 -16.83 16.55 4.00
C THR A 16 -17.27 15.10 4.17
N VAL A 17 -16.80 14.14 3.37
CA VAL A 17 -17.34 12.76 3.40
C VAL A 17 -16.27 11.67 3.24
N GLY A 18 -15.17 11.92 2.55
CA GLY A 18 -14.31 10.84 2.05
C GLY A 18 -13.51 10.07 3.10
N THR A 19 -13.09 10.70 4.19
CA THR A 19 -12.23 10.08 5.21
C THR A 19 -13.00 9.25 6.23
N THR A 20 -14.29 9.48 6.39
CA THR A 20 -15.13 8.78 7.37
C THR A 20 -15.88 7.60 6.78
N ALA A 21 -15.93 7.49 5.44
CA ALA A 21 -16.64 6.42 4.78
C ALA A 21 -15.93 5.06 4.93
N TRP A 22 -16.72 4.02 5.16
CA TRP A 22 -16.29 2.63 5.12
C TRP A 22 -16.09 2.17 3.66
N PRO A 23 -15.03 1.45 3.33
CA PRO A 23 -13.92 0.99 4.21
C PRO A 23 -12.74 1.98 4.27
N TRP A 24 -12.77 3.11 3.61
CA TRP A 24 -11.63 4.00 3.37
C TRP A 24 -11.04 4.60 4.64
N ARG A 25 -11.85 4.75 5.69
CA ARG A 25 -11.39 5.20 7.02
C ARG A 25 -10.40 4.22 7.69
N THR A 26 -10.24 3.00 7.17
CA THR A 26 -9.27 2.02 7.67
C THR A 26 -7.90 2.11 7.00
N ILE A 27 -7.79 2.94 5.94
CA ILE A 27 -6.54 3.15 5.19
C ILE A 27 -5.79 4.30 5.84
N ASN A 28 -4.52 4.08 6.13
CA ASN A 28 -3.70 5.02 6.90
C ASN A 28 -2.64 5.68 6.03
N GLU A 29 -2.42 6.95 6.27
CA GLU A 29 -1.21 7.66 5.85
C GLU A 29 -0.10 7.44 6.88
N HIS A 30 1.09 7.19 6.43
CA HIS A 30 2.30 7.23 7.24
C HIS A 30 3.06 8.54 7.02
N SER A 31 3.49 9.19 8.10
CA SER A 31 4.28 10.42 7.98
C SER A 31 5.66 10.19 7.36
N ASN A 32 6.13 8.95 7.26
CA ASN A 32 7.33 8.54 6.50
C ASN A 32 7.02 8.21 5.03
N ARG A 33 5.86 8.66 4.53
CA ARG A 33 5.52 8.65 3.11
C ARG A 33 5.19 7.28 2.53
N CYS A 34 4.48 6.49 3.30
CA CYS A 34 3.90 5.22 2.93
C CYS A 34 2.41 5.19 3.27
N SER A 35 1.77 4.11 2.90
CA SER A 35 0.39 3.78 3.27
C SER A 35 0.34 2.47 4.03
N SER A 36 -0.74 2.25 4.77
CA SER A 36 -1.07 0.95 5.37
C SER A 36 -2.57 0.77 5.47
N THR A 37 -3.02 -0.40 5.89
CA THR A 37 -4.44 -0.67 6.09
C THR A 37 -4.66 -1.41 7.41
N LEU A 38 -5.58 -0.91 8.22
CA LEU A 38 -5.97 -1.56 9.48
C LEU A 38 -6.66 -2.91 9.20
N ILE A 39 -6.18 -3.94 9.89
CA ILE A 39 -6.67 -5.33 9.84
C ILE A 39 -7.05 -5.86 11.21
N GLY A 40 -7.07 -5.02 12.21
CA GLY A 40 -7.42 -5.29 13.61
C GLY A 40 -7.48 -4.03 14.44
N PRO A 41 -7.78 -4.12 15.74
CA PRO A 41 -7.90 -2.96 16.63
C PRO A 41 -6.66 -2.05 16.61
N ARG A 42 -5.47 -2.62 16.60
CA ARG A 42 -4.17 -1.94 16.55
C ARG A 42 -3.21 -2.51 15.52
N HIS A 43 -3.70 -3.27 14.57
CA HIS A 43 -2.86 -3.99 13.61
C HIS A 43 -3.08 -3.42 12.21
N ALA A 44 -1.98 -3.14 11.52
CA ALA A 44 -2.01 -2.72 10.13
C ALA A 44 -1.02 -3.54 9.30
N VAL A 45 -1.34 -3.72 8.02
CA VAL A 45 -0.42 -4.28 7.03
C VAL A 45 0.11 -3.18 6.13
N THR A 46 1.36 -3.31 5.73
CA THR A 46 2.08 -2.37 4.86
C THR A 46 3.21 -3.09 4.10
N ALA A 47 3.98 -2.40 3.31
CA ALA A 47 5.18 -2.94 2.69
C ALA A 47 6.35 -2.97 3.68
N ALA A 48 7.23 -3.97 3.56
CA ALA A 48 8.40 -4.08 4.44
C ALA A 48 9.38 -2.90 4.24
N HIS A 49 9.52 -2.38 3.02
CA HIS A 49 10.37 -1.22 2.74
C HIS A 49 9.89 0.08 3.42
N CYS A 50 8.63 0.14 3.84
CA CYS A 50 8.11 1.24 4.64
C CYS A 50 8.57 1.19 6.10
N LEU A 51 8.98 0.02 6.56
CA LEU A 51 9.36 -0.26 7.95
C LEU A 51 10.86 -0.44 8.14
N TYR A 52 11.57 -0.91 7.11
CA TYR A 52 12.97 -1.25 7.18
C TYR A 52 13.70 -0.81 5.90
N ASP A 53 14.62 0.12 6.07
CA ASP A 53 15.51 0.58 4.99
C ASP A 53 16.72 -0.36 4.90
N ARG A 54 16.77 -1.16 3.85
CA ARG A 54 17.84 -2.15 3.62
C ARG A 54 19.19 -1.51 3.33
N PRO A 55 19.30 -0.45 2.51
CA PRO A 55 20.58 0.21 2.28
C PRO A 55 21.29 0.68 3.55
N SER A 56 20.55 1.26 4.49
CA SER A 56 21.11 1.70 5.76
C SER A 56 21.05 0.65 6.87
N ASN A 57 20.38 -0.49 6.63
CA ASN A 57 20.15 -1.55 7.61
C ASN A 57 19.46 -1.02 8.90
N THR A 58 18.46 -0.13 8.72
CA THR A 58 17.80 0.54 9.83
C THR A 58 16.28 0.41 9.76
N TRP A 59 15.65 0.38 10.93
CA TRP A 59 14.19 0.46 11.04
C TRP A 59 13.73 1.91 10.91
N SER A 60 12.63 2.11 10.18
CA SER A 60 11.91 3.37 10.19
C SER A 60 11.26 3.57 11.56
N THR A 61 11.53 4.68 12.22
CA THR A 61 11.02 4.96 13.57
C THR A 61 10.55 6.41 13.69
N GLY A 62 9.80 6.71 14.74
CA GLY A 62 9.37 8.07 15.03
C GLY A 62 8.30 8.62 14.08
N PHE A 63 7.63 7.78 13.31
CA PHE A 63 6.58 8.22 12.37
C PHE A 63 5.16 8.02 12.93
N PHE A 64 4.21 8.74 12.35
CA PHE A 64 2.80 8.62 12.67
C PHE A 64 2.07 7.76 11.65
N VAL A 65 1.07 7.02 12.13
CA VAL A 65 0.08 6.29 11.36
C VAL A 65 -1.27 6.95 11.59
N THR A 66 -1.89 7.45 10.52
CA THR A 66 -3.08 8.30 10.59
C THR A 66 -4.19 7.73 9.70
N PRO A 67 -5.21 7.08 10.27
CA PRO A 67 -6.31 6.50 9.51
C PRO A 67 -7.24 7.59 8.96
N GLY A 68 -7.74 7.36 7.75
CA GLY A 68 -8.74 8.21 7.11
C GLY A 68 -8.34 9.68 7.02
N ARG A 69 -7.05 9.98 6.85
CA ARG A 69 -6.54 11.35 6.83
C ARG A 69 -7.07 12.16 5.64
N ALA A 70 -7.33 13.44 5.84
CA ALA A 70 -7.62 14.42 4.81
C ALA A 70 -6.87 15.72 5.10
N GLY A 71 -5.70 15.91 4.50
CA GLY A 71 -4.85 17.06 4.75
C GLY A 71 -4.46 17.17 6.22
N ASN A 72 -4.93 18.23 6.87
CA ASN A 72 -4.72 18.45 8.31
C ASN A 72 -5.84 17.89 9.20
N ASN A 73 -6.83 17.21 8.61
CA ASN A 73 -7.91 16.58 9.35
C ASN A 73 -7.58 15.09 9.58
N TRP A 74 -7.65 14.64 10.83
CA TRP A 74 -7.47 13.26 11.27
C TRP A 74 -8.55 12.89 12.30
N SER A 75 -9.76 12.70 11.82
CA SER A 75 -10.95 12.49 12.67
C SER A 75 -10.84 11.33 13.66
N TYR A 76 -9.93 10.38 13.42
CA TYR A 76 -9.74 9.19 14.26
C TYR A 76 -8.44 9.23 15.07
N GLY A 77 -7.80 10.40 15.17
CA GLY A 77 -6.49 10.53 15.80
C GLY A 77 -5.37 9.92 14.95
N ARG A 78 -4.26 9.68 15.60
CA ARG A 78 -3.06 9.06 15.00
C ARG A 78 -2.27 8.30 16.04
N SER A 79 -1.58 7.25 15.63
CA SER A 79 -0.68 6.49 16.48
C SER A 79 0.77 6.81 16.14
N GLN A 80 1.58 7.10 17.13
CA GLN A 80 3.02 7.35 16.95
C GLN A 80 3.80 6.07 17.19
N ILE A 81 4.57 5.65 16.20
CA ILE A 81 5.53 4.58 16.36
C ILE A 81 6.76 5.16 17.07
N PRO A 82 7.10 4.67 18.28
CA PRO A 82 8.19 5.25 19.06
C PRO A 82 9.54 5.08 18.39
N SER A 83 10.43 6.05 18.57
CA SER A 83 11.83 5.94 18.16
C SER A 83 12.54 4.87 18.99
N GLY A 84 13.38 4.06 18.34
CA GLY A 84 14.22 3.06 19.01
C GLY A 84 13.49 1.80 19.51
N SER A 85 12.21 1.62 19.23
CA SER A 85 11.46 0.43 19.62
C SER A 85 11.16 -0.47 18.42
N PHE A 86 11.68 -1.69 18.44
CA PHE A 86 11.49 -2.68 17.37
C PHE A 86 10.35 -3.66 17.66
N THR A 87 9.62 -3.50 18.75
CA THR A 87 8.55 -4.41 19.18
C THR A 87 7.22 -4.18 18.46
N TRP A 88 7.16 -3.16 17.60
CA TRP A 88 5.94 -2.74 16.90
C TRP A 88 5.90 -3.15 15.43
N TYR A 89 7.00 -3.78 14.93
CA TYR A 89 7.14 -4.14 13.53
C TYR A 89 7.41 -5.62 13.34
N PHE A 90 6.93 -6.10 12.21
CA PHE A 90 7.34 -7.38 11.66
C PHE A 90 7.61 -7.24 10.16
N THR A 91 8.76 -7.73 9.72
CA THR A 91 9.08 -7.95 8.31
C THR A 91 9.75 -9.31 8.17
N PRO A 92 9.61 -10.01 7.04
CA PRO A 92 10.33 -11.26 6.79
C PRO A 92 11.85 -11.07 6.95
N ALA A 93 12.52 -12.10 7.47
CA ALA A 93 13.99 -12.08 7.57
C ALA A 93 14.63 -12.01 6.18
N GLU A 94 14.04 -12.66 5.21
CA GLU A 94 14.45 -12.68 3.79
C GLU A 94 14.44 -11.27 3.18
N TRP A 95 13.49 -10.41 3.57
CA TRP A 95 13.53 -9.00 3.18
C TRP A 95 14.74 -8.27 3.75
N ARG A 96 15.01 -8.44 5.03
CA ARG A 96 16.09 -7.73 5.73
C ARG A 96 17.49 -8.20 5.36
N GLN A 97 17.62 -9.50 5.05
CA GLN A 97 18.91 -10.14 4.76
C GLN A 97 19.28 -10.07 3.27
N ALA A 98 18.36 -9.67 2.40
CA ALA A 98 18.64 -9.57 0.98
C ALA A 98 19.70 -8.49 0.70
N THR A 99 20.56 -8.78 -0.29
CA THR A 99 21.56 -7.80 -0.75
C THR A 99 20.90 -6.53 -1.28
N PRO A 100 21.56 -5.35 -1.15
CA PRO A 100 20.97 -4.08 -1.58
C PRO A 100 20.51 -4.05 -3.05
N ALA A 101 21.19 -4.78 -3.93
CA ALA A 101 21.00 -4.72 -5.38
C ALA A 101 19.74 -5.42 -5.93
N GLY A 102 18.95 -6.09 -5.12
CA GLY A 102 17.77 -6.80 -5.57
C GLY A 102 16.97 -7.33 -4.41
N GLY A 103 16.10 -6.51 -3.84
CA GLY A 103 15.19 -7.00 -2.81
C GLY A 103 14.24 -8.04 -3.40
N PRO A 104 14.05 -9.17 -2.74
CA PRO A 104 13.05 -10.12 -3.13
C PRO A 104 11.68 -9.51 -2.87
N ALA A 105 11.10 -8.86 -3.89
CA ALA A 105 9.81 -8.20 -3.81
C ALA A 105 8.72 -9.08 -3.20
N GLN A 106 8.86 -10.41 -3.34
CA GLN A 106 7.96 -11.39 -2.74
C GLN A 106 7.96 -11.38 -1.20
N TYR A 107 8.97 -10.78 -0.57
CA TYR A 107 9.06 -10.63 0.89
C TYR A 107 8.84 -9.19 1.35
N ASP A 108 8.43 -8.31 0.45
CA ASP A 108 8.12 -6.92 0.79
C ASP A 108 6.74 -6.81 1.47
N PHE A 109 6.63 -7.44 2.62
CA PHE A 109 5.44 -7.53 3.45
C PHE A 109 5.75 -7.14 4.88
N GLY A 110 4.92 -6.27 5.47
CA GLY A 110 5.11 -5.78 6.82
C GLY A 110 3.83 -5.77 7.64
N ILE A 111 3.97 -6.00 8.94
CA ILE A 111 2.90 -5.84 9.92
C ILE A 111 3.34 -4.80 10.95
N LEU A 112 2.43 -3.88 11.26
CA LEU A 112 2.53 -2.92 12.36
C LEU A 112 1.59 -3.34 13.47
N VAL A 113 2.07 -3.28 14.70
CA VAL A 113 1.26 -3.32 15.92
C VAL A 113 1.29 -1.92 16.52
N LEU A 114 0.24 -1.16 16.37
CA LEU A 114 0.18 0.24 16.79
C LEU A 114 0.11 0.35 18.33
N PRO A 115 0.73 1.36 18.94
CA PRO A 115 0.51 1.68 20.36
C PRO A 115 -0.95 1.93 20.69
N ASP A 116 -1.67 2.62 19.80
CA ASP A 116 -3.07 2.99 19.99
C ASP A 116 -4.03 2.05 19.24
N ARG A 117 -5.22 1.85 19.79
CA ARG A 117 -6.28 1.00 19.22
C ARG A 117 -7.17 1.79 18.26
N LEU A 118 -6.58 2.31 17.19
CA LEU A 118 -7.29 3.15 16.22
C LEU A 118 -8.45 2.42 15.54
N GLY A 119 -8.32 1.10 15.37
CA GLY A 119 -9.35 0.26 14.77
C GLY A 119 -10.65 0.20 15.57
N ASP A 120 -10.63 0.45 16.88
CA ASP A 120 -11.85 0.49 17.68
C ASP A 120 -12.80 1.63 17.24
N GLN A 121 -12.26 2.68 16.64
CA GLN A 121 -13.02 3.80 16.10
C GLN A 121 -13.32 3.66 14.60
N THR A 122 -12.35 3.17 13.83
CA THR A 122 -12.46 3.08 12.37
C THR A 122 -13.10 1.78 11.88
N GLY A 123 -13.09 0.70 12.68
CA GLY A 123 -13.16 -0.65 12.18
C GLY A 123 -11.87 -1.05 11.47
N TRP A 124 -11.85 -2.20 10.84
CA TRP A 124 -10.71 -2.73 10.08
C TRP A 124 -11.19 -3.64 8.95
N MET A 125 -10.40 -3.78 7.89
CA MET A 125 -10.68 -4.72 6.83
C MET A 125 -10.39 -6.15 7.27
N GLY A 126 -11.10 -7.13 6.68
CA GLY A 126 -10.70 -8.52 6.72
C GLY A 126 -9.39 -8.76 5.97
N TYR A 127 -8.89 -9.98 5.99
CA TYR A 127 -7.77 -10.41 5.16
C TYR A 127 -8.00 -11.85 4.68
N ALA A 128 -7.60 -12.15 3.47
CA ALA A 128 -7.86 -13.43 2.85
C ALA A 128 -6.73 -13.88 1.92
N THR A 129 -6.53 -15.19 1.88
CA THR A 129 -5.75 -15.84 0.83
C THR A 129 -6.71 -16.27 -0.27
N LEU A 130 -6.54 -15.75 -1.47
CA LEU A 130 -7.33 -16.16 -2.64
C LEU A 130 -6.47 -17.00 -3.58
N THR A 131 -7.08 -17.90 -4.34
CA THR A 131 -6.41 -18.61 -5.44
C THR A 131 -6.02 -17.62 -6.56
N ASN A 132 -5.16 -18.04 -7.49
CA ASN A 132 -4.83 -17.23 -8.66
C ASN A 132 -6.10 -16.85 -9.44
N ALA A 133 -6.98 -17.81 -9.68
CA ALA A 133 -8.26 -17.56 -10.34
C ALA A 133 -9.16 -16.59 -9.53
N GLY A 134 -9.15 -16.70 -8.20
CA GLY A 134 -9.90 -15.79 -7.33
C GLY A 134 -9.43 -14.34 -7.41
N ILE A 135 -8.12 -14.12 -7.58
CA ILE A 135 -7.55 -12.79 -7.79
C ILE A 135 -7.83 -12.30 -9.20
N THR A 136 -7.56 -13.12 -10.24
CA THR A 136 -7.73 -12.72 -11.65
C THR A 136 -9.17 -12.40 -12.02
N ASN A 137 -10.12 -13.17 -11.50
CA ASN A 137 -11.55 -13.00 -11.80
C ASN A 137 -12.27 -12.08 -10.81
N GLY A 138 -11.59 -11.65 -9.74
CA GLY A 138 -12.13 -10.76 -8.74
C GLY A 138 -12.06 -9.29 -9.13
N LEU A 139 -12.89 -8.47 -8.49
CA LEU A 139 -12.77 -7.01 -8.56
C LEU A 139 -11.77 -6.59 -7.49
N VAL A 140 -10.60 -6.14 -7.93
CA VAL A 140 -9.51 -5.72 -7.05
C VAL A 140 -9.44 -4.20 -7.01
N PHE A 141 -9.17 -3.65 -5.84
CA PHE A 141 -9.08 -2.22 -5.58
C PHE A 141 -7.77 -1.89 -4.87
N ASN A 142 -7.23 -0.70 -5.16
CA ASN A 142 -6.14 -0.09 -4.41
C ASN A 142 -6.51 1.33 -4.02
N ARG A 143 -6.14 1.73 -2.81
CA ARG A 143 -6.30 3.10 -2.32
C ARG A 143 -5.11 3.42 -1.41
N GLY A 144 -4.54 4.61 -1.58
CA GLY A 144 -3.38 5.03 -0.81
C GLY A 144 -3.21 6.55 -0.76
N PHE A 145 -2.14 6.98 -0.15
CA PHE A 145 -1.80 8.39 0.04
C PHE A 145 -0.59 8.75 -0.83
N PRO A 146 -0.82 9.26 -2.06
CA PRO A 146 0.28 9.66 -2.94
C PRO A 146 1.02 10.87 -2.40
N TRP A 147 2.25 11.01 -2.84
CA TRP A 147 3.06 12.20 -2.60
C TRP A 147 2.77 13.30 -3.60
N CYS A 148 2.80 14.53 -3.09
CA CYS A 148 2.78 15.74 -3.87
C CYS A 148 4.22 16.26 -4.08
N ASN A 149 5.05 15.53 -4.80
CA ASN A 149 6.45 15.90 -5.04
C ASN A 149 6.71 16.43 -6.47
N ALA A 150 5.72 16.33 -7.34
CA ALA A 150 5.79 16.90 -8.68
C ALA A 150 5.10 18.26 -8.75
N THR A 151 5.61 19.14 -9.59
CA THR A 151 5.07 20.49 -9.81
C THR A 151 4.98 20.74 -11.30
N ASP A 152 3.79 21.09 -11.80
CA ASP A 152 3.60 21.44 -13.20
C ASP A 152 4.24 22.79 -13.57
N ARG A 153 4.17 23.15 -14.87
CA ARG A 153 4.76 24.41 -15.39
C ARG A 153 4.19 25.68 -14.75
N ASN A 154 3.03 25.58 -14.09
CA ASN A 154 2.37 26.70 -13.43
C ASN A 154 2.64 26.71 -11.92
N GLY A 155 3.51 25.84 -11.40
CA GLY A 155 3.81 25.74 -9.99
C GLY A 155 2.74 25.00 -9.17
N VAL A 156 1.80 24.32 -9.82
CA VAL A 156 0.75 23.55 -9.13
C VAL A 156 1.26 22.16 -8.82
N ALA A 157 1.14 21.72 -7.56
CA ALA A 157 1.50 20.37 -7.14
C ALA A 157 0.61 19.34 -7.83
N ARG A 158 1.25 18.34 -8.43
CA ARG A 158 0.60 17.23 -9.13
C ARG A 158 1.00 15.91 -8.52
N ILE A 159 0.15 14.90 -8.72
CA ILE A 159 0.50 13.53 -8.41
C ILE A 159 1.40 13.02 -9.54
N ASP A 160 2.53 12.40 -9.18
CA ASP A 160 3.36 11.70 -10.17
C ASP A 160 2.53 10.60 -10.82
N ASP A 161 2.48 10.61 -12.14
CA ASP A 161 1.86 9.54 -12.91
C ASP A 161 2.91 8.52 -13.37
N VAL A 162 2.44 7.29 -13.53
CA VAL A 162 3.19 6.18 -14.11
C VAL A 162 2.78 6.03 -15.59
N GLY A 163 2.53 7.12 -16.28
CA GLY A 163 2.08 7.17 -17.66
C GLY A 163 2.98 8.00 -18.57
N ASP A 164 2.58 8.16 -19.82
CA ASP A 164 3.31 8.94 -20.84
C ASP A 164 3.37 10.45 -20.54
N ASP A 165 2.55 10.93 -19.63
CA ASP A 165 2.60 12.30 -19.12
C ASP A 165 3.21 12.28 -17.71
N PRO A 166 4.38 12.91 -17.49
CA PRO A 166 5.00 12.98 -16.16
C PRO A 166 4.13 13.70 -15.12
N PHE A 167 3.03 14.31 -15.55
CA PHE A 167 2.08 14.96 -14.69
C PHE A 167 0.68 14.43 -14.98
N SER A 168 0.16 13.58 -14.10
CA SER A 168 -1.27 13.31 -14.12
C SER A 168 -2.01 14.64 -14.11
N GLY A 169 -3.08 14.78 -14.86
CA GLY A 169 -3.93 15.98 -14.81
C GLY A 169 -4.49 16.25 -13.40
N LEU A 170 -4.24 15.36 -12.43
CA LEU A 170 -4.74 15.45 -11.07
C LEU A 170 -3.91 16.42 -10.22
N VAL A 171 -4.60 17.41 -9.66
CA VAL A 171 -4.03 18.24 -8.59
C VAL A 171 -3.75 17.38 -7.38
N CYS A 172 -2.53 17.40 -6.88
CA CYS A 172 -2.17 16.69 -5.67
C CYS A 172 -2.60 17.49 -4.44
N ASN A 173 -3.56 16.96 -3.71
CA ASN A 173 -3.85 17.42 -2.36
C ASN A 173 -3.04 16.56 -1.38
N ASP A 174 -1.99 17.15 -0.81
CA ASP A 174 -1.08 16.45 0.10
C ASP A 174 -1.84 15.78 1.25
N ARG A 175 -1.45 14.53 1.55
CA ARG A 175 -2.05 13.73 2.65
C ARG A 175 -3.55 13.45 2.48
N HIS A 176 -3.99 13.30 1.25
CA HIS A 176 -5.35 12.88 0.93
C HIS A 176 -5.35 11.50 0.31
N LEU A 177 -6.45 10.77 0.53
CA LEU A 177 -6.64 9.42 -0.01
C LEU A 177 -7.04 9.48 -1.48
N TYR A 178 -6.31 8.77 -2.32
CA TYR A 178 -6.62 8.59 -3.73
C TYR A 178 -6.73 7.11 -4.09
N GLY A 179 -7.40 6.84 -5.18
CA GLY A 179 -7.44 5.52 -5.79
C GLY A 179 -8.36 5.50 -7.00
N ASP A 180 -8.26 4.45 -7.80
CA ASP A 180 -9.00 4.33 -9.05
C ASP A 180 -10.49 4.55 -8.88
N ALA A 181 -11.13 5.10 -9.91
CA ALA A 181 -12.58 5.27 -9.94
C ALA A 181 -13.32 3.93 -9.89
N SER A 182 -12.72 2.89 -10.47
CA SER A 182 -13.24 1.52 -10.58
C SER A 182 -12.26 0.49 -10.01
N SER A 183 -12.58 -0.79 -10.15
CA SER A 183 -11.66 -1.90 -9.91
C SER A 183 -10.60 -1.98 -11.01
N CYS A 184 -9.46 -2.55 -10.68
CA CYS A 184 -8.36 -2.80 -11.60
C CYS A 184 -8.21 -4.30 -11.90
N SER A 185 -7.54 -4.61 -13.00
CA SER A 185 -7.18 -5.97 -13.37
C SER A 185 -5.97 -6.46 -12.56
N SER A 186 -5.90 -7.75 -12.32
CA SER A 186 -4.78 -8.39 -11.62
C SER A 186 -4.47 -9.77 -12.19
N GLY A 187 -3.22 -10.18 -12.13
CA GLY A 187 -2.78 -11.46 -12.70
C GLY A 187 -1.26 -11.58 -12.71
N ASN A 188 -0.72 -12.37 -13.66
CA ASN A 188 0.72 -12.59 -13.82
C ASN A 188 1.43 -12.95 -12.51
N PHE A 189 1.10 -14.12 -11.97
CA PHE A 189 1.60 -14.60 -10.68
C PHE A 189 3.04 -15.07 -10.77
N GLN A 190 3.88 -14.65 -9.83
CA GLN A 190 5.32 -14.89 -9.86
C GLN A 190 5.85 -15.28 -8.46
N ALA A 191 7.11 -15.74 -8.45
CA ALA A 191 7.83 -16.12 -7.24
C ALA A 191 7.05 -17.17 -6.41
N ALA A 192 6.72 -18.30 -7.05
CA ALA A 192 6.12 -19.42 -6.33
C ALA A 192 7.13 -20.03 -5.35
N ASP A 193 6.66 -20.31 -4.16
CA ASP A 193 7.40 -21.01 -3.13
C ASP A 193 7.31 -22.54 -3.27
N GLY A 194 8.02 -23.25 -2.39
CA GLY A 194 7.93 -24.68 -2.27
C GLY A 194 6.54 -25.21 -1.92
N ASP A 195 5.66 -24.37 -1.41
CA ASP A 195 4.25 -24.67 -1.13
C ASP A 195 3.33 -24.44 -2.34
N GLY A 196 3.88 -23.99 -3.47
CA GLY A 196 3.16 -23.73 -4.71
C GLY A 196 2.37 -22.41 -4.76
N TRP A 197 2.46 -21.55 -3.73
CA TRP A 197 1.81 -20.25 -3.72
C TRP A 197 2.70 -19.18 -4.33
N ALA A 198 2.23 -18.55 -5.42
CA ALA A 198 2.89 -17.36 -5.95
C ALA A 198 2.77 -16.21 -4.92
N ARG A 199 3.91 -15.60 -4.57
CA ARG A 199 3.98 -14.51 -3.59
C ARG A 199 3.73 -13.14 -4.20
N LEU A 200 3.80 -13.02 -5.53
CA LEU A 200 3.61 -11.79 -6.26
C LEU A 200 2.49 -11.91 -7.29
N PHE A 201 1.80 -10.81 -7.50
CA PHE A 201 0.95 -10.62 -8.68
C PHE A 201 1.07 -9.19 -9.19
N ASP A 202 0.90 -9.02 -10.49
CA ASP A 202 0.86 -7.73 -11.14
C ASP A 202 -0.56 -7.17 -11.16
N HIS A 203 -0.70 -5.85 -11.18
CA HIS A 203 -1.99 -5.17 -11.23
C HIS A 203 -1.94 -3.89 -12.07
N SER A 204 -3.12 -3.46 -12.54
CA SER A 204 -3.31 -2.24 -13.31
C SER A 204 -3.89 -1.07 -12.52
N CYS A 205 -4.00 -1.20 -11.18
CA CYS A 205 -4.41 -0.07 -10.36
C CYS A 205 -3.37 1.04 -10.45
N ASP A 206 -3.81 2.27 -10.67
CA ASP A 206 -2.91 3.42 -10.70
C ASP A 206 -2.33 3.68 -9.31
N ALA A 207 -1.02 3.80 -9.25
CA ALA A 207 -0.30 4.06 -8.01
C ALA A 207 0.96 4.89 -8.30
N SER A 208 1.42 5.61 -7.29
CA SER A 208 2.62 6.44 -7.34
C SER A 208 3.36 6.39 -6.01
N ALA A 209 4.48 7.10 -5.90
CA ALA A 209 5.17 7.24 -4.63
C ALA A 209 4.18 7.63 -3.51
N GLY A 210 4.26 6.96 -2.36
CA GLY A 210 3.32 7.10 -1.25
C GLY A 210 2.22 6.04 -1.19
N HIS A 211 1.83 5.42 -2.31
CA HIS A 211 0.95 4.25 -2.30
C HIS A 211 1.61 2.99 -1.74
N SER A 212 2.94 2.96 -1.63
CA SER A 212 3.69 1.85 -1.02
C SER A 212 3.06 1.41 0.30
N GLY A 213 2.76 0.12 0.42
CA GLY A 213 2.12 -0.45 1.60
C GLY A 213 0.59 -0.39 1.62
N SER A 214 -0.04 0.27 0.65
CA SER A 214 -1.50 0.27 0.52
C SER A 214 -2.03 -1.14 0.20
N ALA A 215 -3.18 -1.49 0.76
CA ALA A 215 -3.78 -2.78 0.50
C ALA A 215 -4.31 -2.89 -0.92
N MET A 216 -4.01 -4.03 -1.56
CA MET A 216 -4.84 -4.59 -2.60
C MET A 216 -5.98 -5.33 -1.92
N TYR A 217 -7.22 -4.94 -2.16
CA TYR A 217 -8.37 -5.56 -1.48
C TYR A 217 -9.49 -5.91 -2.46
N ALA A 218 -10.28 -6.88 -2.08
CA ALA A 218 -11.47 -7.32 -2.80
C ALA A 218 -12.66 -7.40 -1.83
N TYR A 219 -13.87 -7.37 -2.38
CA TYR A 219 -15.06 -7.61 -1.58
C TYR A 219 -15.41 -9.09 -1.57
N LEU A 220 -15.36 -9.70 -0.40
CA LEU A 220 -15.74 -11.08 -0.17
C LEU A 220 -17.04 -11.10 0.66
N ASN A 221 -18.12 -11.64 0.08
CA ASN A 221 -19.44 -11.59 0.71
C ASN A 221 -19.86 -10.17 1.16
N GLY A 222 -19.56 -9.18 0.34
CA GLY A 222 -19.87 -7.77 0.61
C GLY A 222 -18.95 -7.07 1.62
N GLN A 223 -17.92 -7.75 2.16
CA GLN A 223 -16.97 -7.17 3.10
C GLN A 223 -15.58 -7.01 2.46
N PRO A 224 -14.89 -5.88 2.66
CA PRO A 224 -13.55 -5.67 2.13
C PRO A 224 -12.55 -6.55 2.86
N ALA A 225 -11.71 -7.24 2.09
CA ALA A 225 -10.64 -8.09 2.60
C ALA A 225 -9.34 -7.80 1.86
N VAL A 226 -8.26 -7.60 2.60
CA VAL A 226 -6.91 -7.44 2.07
C VAL A 226 -6.45 -8.78 1.48
N ILE A 227 -5.99 -8.75 0.23
CA ILE A 227 -5.51 -9.92 -0.52
C ILE A 227 -4.05 -9.77 -0.95
N GLY A 228 -3.50 -8.57 -0.81
CA GLY A 228 -2.10 -8.23 -1.11
C GLY A 228 -1.75 -6.83 -0.66
N ILE A 229 -0.49 -6.46 -0.84
CA ILE A 229 0.07 -5.16 -0.50
C ILE A 229 0.76 -4.60 -1.74
N HIS A 230 0.42 -3.39 -2.16
CA HIS A 230 1.15 -2.70 -3.22
C HIS A 230 2.57 -2.39 -2.74
N THR A 231 3.57 -2.83 -3.48
CA THR A 231 4.96 -2.73 -3.04
C THR A 231 5.85 -1.97 -4.01
N THR A 232 5.69 -2.16 -5.30
CA THR A 232 6.61 -1.54 -6.26
C THR A 232 6.00 -1.37 -7.64
N SER A 233 6.47 -0.35 -8.35
CA SER A 233 6.46 -0.36 -9.81
C SER A 233 7.75 -1.00 -10.29
N LEU A 234 7.70 -1.76 -11.38
CA LEU A 234 8.90 -2.25 -12.07
C LEU A 234 9.69 -1.11 -12.74
N CYS A 235 9.13 0.07 -12.74
CA CYS A 235 9.80 1.28 -13.09
C CYS A 235 10.81 1.61 -12.00
N GLY A 236 12.01 1.06 -12.12
CA GLY A 236 13.11 1.42 -11.24
C GLY A 236 13.37 2.91 -11.35
N LYS A 237 13.40 3.63 -10.25
CA LYS A 237 14.07 4.94 -10.20
C LYS A 237 15.53 4.68 -10.51
N THR A 238 15.91 4.85 -11.77
CA THR A 238 17.28 5.23 -12.05
C THR A 238 17.44 6.69 -11.62
N ALA A 239 18.60 7.07 -11.15
CA ALA A 239 18.91 8.40 -10.63
C ALA A 239 18.71 9.56 -11.64
N THR A 240 18.11 9.32 -12.76
CA THR A 240 17.79 10.26 -13.82
C THR A 240 16.30 10.22 -14.06
N ASP A 241 15.50 10.80 -13.21
CA ASP A 241 14.08 11.18 -13.32
C ASP A 241 13.39 10.96 -14.69
N ILE A 242 13.61 9.81 -15.31
CA ILE A 242 12.87 9.43 -16.50
C ILE A 242 11.52 8.91 -16.04
N PRO A 243 10.43 9.58 -16.42
CA PRO A 243 9.08 9.11 -16.12
C PRO A 243 8.93 7.67 -16.58
N CYS A 244 8.37 6.85 -15.72
CA CYS A 244 8.01 5.50 -16.05
C CYS A 244 6.86 5.52 -17.05
N THR A 245 7.14 5.34 -18.31
CA THR A 245 6.09 5.03 -19.27
C THR A 245 5.56 3.64 -18.97
N ALA A 246 4.35 3.55 -18.46
CA ALA A 246 3.68 2.29 -18.20
C ALA A 246 3.30 1.63 -19.52
N THR A 247 4.30 1.05 -20.16
CA THR A 247 4.03 0.08 -21.22
C THR A 247 3.56 -1.22 -20.57
N SER A 248 2.84 -2.06 -21.29
CA SER A 248 2.46 -3.43 -20.88
C SER A 248 3.63 -4.29 -20.39
N ALA A 249 4.86 -3.82 -20.51
CA ALA A 249 6.10 -4.46 -20.08
C ALA A 249 6.48 -4.12 -18.60
N GLN A 250 5.83 -3.17 -17.95
CA GLN A 250 6.22 -2.72 -16.61
C GLN A 250 4.99 -2.57 -15.68
N PRO A 251 4.31 -3.67 -15.32
CA PRO A 251 3.16 -3.62 -14.45
C PRO A 251 3.53 -3.17 -13.04
N LEU A 252 2.57 -2.60 -12.34
CA LEU A 252 2.64 -2.41 -10.91
C LEU A 252 2.52 -3.77 -10.22
N ARG A 253 3.16 -3.91 -9.07
CA ARG A 253 3.28 -5.21 -8.39
C ARG A 253 2.81 -5.17 -6.95
N ALA A 254 2.18 -6.24 -6.52
CA ALA A 254 1.77 -6.46 -5.15
C ALA A 254 2.37 -7.75 -4.58
N THR A 255 2.75 -7.69 -3.30
CA THR A 255 3.03 -8.87 -2.50
C THR A 255 1.71 -9.44 -2.00
N ARG A 256 1.47 -10.71 -2.27
CA ARG A 256 0.20 -11.40 -2.01
C ARG A 256 0.08 -11.83 -0.54
N VAL A 257 -1.13 -11.83 -0.01
CA VAL A 257 -1.44 -12.51 1.25
C VAL A 257 -1.50 -14.02 1.00
N THR A 258 -0.37 -14.69 1.18
CA THR A 258 -0.25 -16.15 1.12
C THR A 258 -0.82 -16.81 2.40
N PRO A 259 -0.99 -18.14 2.45
CA PRO A 259 -1.34 -18.86 3.69
C PRO A 259 -0.39 -18.52 4.84
N GLU A 260 0.92 -18.41 4.56
CA GLU A 260 1.93 -18.05 5.55
C GLU A 260 1.72 -16.63 6.09
N TYR A 261 1.59 -15.61 5.23
CA TYR A 261 1.35 -14.23 5.67
C TYR A 261 0.02 -14.09 6.41
N ARG A 262 -0.99 -14.85 5.99
CA ARG A 262 -2.26 -14.92 6.72
C ARG A 262 -2.08 -15.48 8.13
N ALA A 263 -1.25 -16.50 8.29
CA ALA A 263 -0.94 -17.07 9.60
C ALA A 263 -0.18 -16.06 10.49
N TRP A 264 0.77 -15.32 9.92
CA TRP A 264 1.46 -14.23 10.64
C TRP A 264 0.52 -13.12 11.08
N ILE A 265 -0.36 -12.66 10.21
CA ILE A 265 -1.38 -11.67 10.59
C ILE A 265 -2.20 -12.18 11.78
N SER A 266 -2.68 -13.43 11.71
CA SER A 266 -3.46 -14.05 12.78
C SER A 266 -2.67 -14.15 14.08
N TYR A 267 -1.39 -14.53 14.00
CA TYR A 267 -0.50 -14.60 15.16
C TYR A 267 -0.34 -13.24 15.84
N PHE A 268 0.00 -12.18 15.09
CA PHE A 268 0.24 -10.85 15.65
C PHE A 268 -1.03 -10.24 16.23
N ARG A 269 -2.18 -10.46 15.59
CA ARG A 269 -3.47 -10.00 16.12
C ARG A 269 -3.81 -10.66 17.47
N ASN A 270 -3.44 -11.92 17.67
CA ASN A 270 -3.67 -12.63 18.92
C ASN A 270 -2.60 -12.30 19.98
N TRP A 271 -1.41 -11.93 19.56
CA TRP A 271 -0.30 -11.62 20.47
C TRP A 271 -0.49 -10.30 21.24
N LYS A 272 -1.09 -9.29 20.58
CA LYS A 272 -1.45 -7.99 21.20
C LYS A 272 -2.82 -7.57 20.71
N PRO A 273 -3.91 -8.11 21.27
CA PRO A 273 -5.27 -7.82 20.82
C PRO A 273 -5.72 -6.37 21.07
#